data_b105baf9cef99a5bc3bacf3c58fab8e5
#
_entry.id   b105baf9cef99a5bc3bacf3c58fab8e5
#
_cell.length_a   1.000
_cell.length_b   1.000
_cell.length_c   1.000
_cell.angle_alpha   90.00
_cell.angle_beta   90.00
_cell.angle_gamma   90.00
#
_symmetry.space_group_name_H-M   'P 1'
#
loop_
_entity.id
_entity.type
_entity.pdbx_description
1 polymer ?
#
loop_
_entity_poly.entity_id
_entity_poly.type
_entity_poly.pdbx_seq_one_letter_code
_entity_poly.pdbx_strand_id
1 'polypeptide(L)'
;TRKESSAASDVYKRQVVGDSESQAREKFEAFQDLVEPEVGVALLGRMLGNFDLSGYPLDAPLPALPLTESGQQSRQQLLTELAGKDNLTLAQLGRRIAGGRGHYSLIGTPGQIADELQAWFEEGAADGFNVLVPHLPGGLRDFAGGVIPELQRRGLFRTEYEGRTLRENLGLARPKNQFV
;
A
#
# COMPACT_ATOMS: atom_id res chain seq x y z
N THR A 1 5.73 0.39 25.80
CA THR A 1 7.12 -0.04 25.72
C THR A 1 7.41 -0.41 24.28
N ARG A 2 8.12 0.46 23.57
CA ARG A 2 8.61 0.24 22.22
C ARG A 2 9.40 -1.07 22.24
N LYS A 3 8.95 -2.08 21.52
CA LYS A 3 9.76 -3.28 21.31
C LYS A 3 10.97 -2.81 20.51
N GLU A 4 12.15 -2.89 21.07
CA GLU A 4 13.39 -2.60 20.34
C GLU A 4 13.55 -3.66 19.24
N SER A 5 12.98 -3.37 18.08
CA SER A 5 13.30 -4.06 16.84
C SER A 5 14.56 -3.38 16.31
N SER A 6 15.62 -4.12 16.15
CA SER A 6 16.88 -3.62 15.55
C SER A 6 16.78 -3.37 14.04
N ALA A 7 15.64 -3.61 13.45
CA ALA A 7 15.35 -3.39 12.04
C ALA A 7 14.25 -2.33 11.88
N ALA A 8 14.49 -1.33 11.01
CA ALA A 8 13.47 -0.37 10.60
C ALA A 8 12.28 -1.11 9.96
N SER A 9 11.08 -0.72 10.33
CA SER A 9 9.84 -1.28 9.79
C SER A 9 9.26 -0.31 8.77
N ASP A 10 9.45 -0.62 7.49
CA ASP A 10 8.85 0.13 6.38
C ASP A 10 7.56 -0.52 5.92
N VAL A 11 6.50 0.27 5.78
CA VAL A 11 5.20 -0.20 5.33
C VAL A 11 4.86 0.37 3.97
N TYR A 12 4.43 -0.51 3.05
CA TYR A 12 3.94 -0.09 1.75
C TYR A 12 2.52 0.46 1.86
N LYS A 13 2.36 1.71 1.47
CA LYS A 13 1.07 2.41 1.45
C LYS A 13 0.79 2.94 0.05
N ARG A 14 -0.39 2.59 -0.52
CA ARG A 14 -0.87 3.20 -1.75
C ARG A 14 -1.61 4.48 -1.40
N GLN A 15 -1.24 5.60 -2.02
CA GLN A 15 -1.89 6.88 -1.76
C GLN A 15 -2.64 7.37 -2.99
N VAL A 16 -3.89 7.80 -2.77
CA VAL A 16 -4.69 8.55 -3.75
C VAL A 16 -5.08 9.88 -3.12
N VAL A 17 -4.44 10.93 -3.57
CA VAL A 17 -4.59 12.28 -3.02
C VAL A 17 -5.59 13.08 -3.84
N GLY A 18 -6.50 13.77 -3.15
CA GLY A 18 -7.44 14.71 -3.75
C GLY A 18 -7.53 16.01 -2.94
N ASP A 19 -8.04 17.07 -3.56
CA ASP A 19 -8.29 18.34 -2.87
C ASP A 19 -9.45 18.23 -1.87
N SER A 20 -10.31 17.23 -2.06
CA SER A 20 -11.38 16.83 -1.15
C SER A 20 -11.45 15.30 -1.07
N GLU A 21 -12.12 14.79 -0.03
CA GLU A 21 -12.36 13.36 0.13
C GLU A 21 -13.16 12.77 -1.04
N SER A 22 -14.17 13.48 -1.53
CA SER A 22 -14.95 13.06 -2.70
C SER A 22 -14.08 12.94 -3.94
N GLN A 23 -13.24 13.94 -4.22
CA GLN A 23 -12.33 13.92 -5.36
C GLN A 23 -11.30 12.76 -5.25
N ALA A 24 -10.77 12.51 -4.06
CA ALA A 24 -9.85 11.39 -3.85
C ALA A 24 -10.54 10.04 -4.12
N ARG A 25 -11.80 9.89 -3.70
CA ARG A 25 -12.60 8.69 -3.96
C ARG A 25 -12.91 8.52 -5.46
N GLU A 26 -13.33 9.59 -6.13
CA GLU A 26 -13.57 9.59 -7.59
C GLU A 26 -12.31 9.18 -8.36
N LYS A 27 -11.15 9.75 -8.01
CA LYS A 27 -9.85 9.35 -8.58
C LYS A 27 -9.58 7.85 -8.33
N PHE A 28 -9.80 7.37 -7.11
CA PHE A 28 -9.60 5.97 -6.78
C PHE A 28 -10.50 5.04 -7.61
N GLU A 29 -11.79 5.35 -7.71
CA GLU A 29 -12.74 4.57 -8.48
C GLU A 29 -12.41 4.58 -9.97
N ALA A 30 -12.04 5.72 -10.53
CA ALA A 30 -11.59 5.81 -11.90
C ALA A 30 -10.39 4.89 -12.20
N PHE A 31 -9.44 4.74 -11.27
CA PHE A 31 -8.35 3.77 -11.42
C PHE A 31 -8.83 2.32 -11.29
N GLN A 32 -9.82 2.07 -10.44
CA GLN A 32 -10.40 0.74 -10.32
C GLN A 32 -11.16 0.34 -11.59
N ASP A 33 -11.79 1.30 -12.27
CA ASP A 33 -12.53 1.07 -13.52
C ASP A 33 -11.62 0.72 -14.71
N LEU A 34 -10.33 1.02 -14.63
CA LEU A 34 -9.35 0.60 -15.63
C LEU A 34 -8.94 -0.88 -15.52
N VAL A 35 -9.37 -1.56 -14.47
CA VAL A 35 -9.03 -2.97 -14.25
C VAL A 35 -10.07 -3.84 -14.96
N GLU A 36 -9.66 -4.50 -16.04
CA GLU A 36 -10.47 -5.52 -16.68
C GLU A 36 -10.75 -6.66 -15.70
N PRO A 37 -12.03 -7.10 -15.54
CA PRO A 37 -12.40 -8.09 -14.53
C PRO A 37 -11.60 -9.39 -14.61
N GLU A 38 -11.38 -9.92 -15.82
CA GLU A 38 -10.63 -11.15 -16.06
C GLU A 38 -9.15 -11.03 -15.64
N VAL A 39 -8.54 -9.85 -15.89
CA VAL A 39 -7.18 -9.56 -15.46
C VAL A 39 -7.10 -9.48 -13.93
N GLY A 40 -8.08 -8.85 -13.30
CA GLY A 40 -8.22 -8.79 -11.85
C GLY A 40 -8.35 -10.19 -11.22
N VAL A 41 -9.20 -11.03 -11.78
CA VAL A 41 -9.41 -12.41 -11.32
C VAL A 41 -8.18 -13.29 -11.56
N ALA A 42 -7.49 -13.14 -12.69
CA ALA A 42 -6.24 -13.86 -12.93
C ALA A 42 -5.14 -13.48 -11.92
N LEU A 43 -5.04 -12.20 -11.56
CA LEU A 43 -4.13 -11.74 -10.52
C LEU A 43 -4.51 -12.29 -9.14
N LEU A 44 -5.81 -12.28 -8.82
CA LEU A 44 -6.34 -12.87 -7.59
C LEU A 44 -5.95 -14.35 -7.48
N GLY A 45 -6.14 -15.14 -8.53
CA GLY A 45 -5.77 -16.56 -8.58
C GLY A 45 -4.28 -16.79 -8.27
N ARG A 46 -3.39 -15.95 -8.82
CA ARG A 46 -1.95 -16.00 -8.50
C ARG A 46 -1.67 -15.76 -7.01
N MET A 47 -2.37 -14.78 -6.40
CA MET A 47 -2.22 -14.46 -4.99
C MET A 47 -2.81 -15.51 -4.05
N LEU A 48 -3.74 -16.31 -4.54
CA LEU A 48 -4.37 -17.43 -3.84
C LEU A 48 -3.57 -18.76 -3.98
N GLY A 49 -2.32 -18.70 -4.41
CA GLY A 49 -1.46 -19.88 -4.58
C GLY A 49 -1.48 -20.46 -5.98
N ASN A 50 -1.65 -19.61 -7.00
CA ASN A 50 -1.79 -19.99 -8.42
C ASN A 50 -3.03 -20.83 -8.72
N PHE A 51 -4.12 -20.54 -8.01
CA PHE A 51 -5.40 -21.22 -8.27
C PHE A 51 -6.04 -20.67 -9.56
N ASP A 52 -6.45 -21.57 -10.44
CA ASP A 52 -7.15 -21.18 -11.68
C ASP A 52 -8.61 -20.85 -11.38
N LEU A 53 -8.95 -19.58 -11.54
CA LEU A 53 -10.30 -19.04 -11.37
C LEU A 53 -11.03 -18.82 -12.70
N SER A 54 -10.41 -19.13 -13.84
CA SER A 54 -10.99 -18.82 -15.17
C SER A 54 -12.32 -19.57 -15.47
N GLY A 55 -12.53 -20.69 -14.82
CA GLY A 55 -13.77 -21.48 -14.95
C GLY A 55 -14.94 -21.03 -14.09
N TYR A 56 -14.78 -19.98 -13.27
CA TYR A 56 -15.82 -19.50 -12.37
C TYR A 56 -16.48 -18.23 -12.89
N PRO A 57 -17.82 -18.07 -12.72
CA PRO A 57 -18.51 -16.84 -13.12
C PRO A 57 -17.95 -15.63 -12.35
N LEU A 58 -17.78 -14.51 -13.03
CA LEU A 58 -17.21 -13.27 -12.46
C LEU A 58 -18.09 -12.67 -11.35
N ASP A 59 -19.40 -12.91 -11.41
CA ASP A 59 -20.41 -12.47 -10.44
C ASP A 59 -20.60 -13.46 -9.27
N ALA A 60 -19.92 -14.61 -9.32
CA ALA A 60 -19.96 -15.58 -8.23
C ALA A 60 -19.07 -15.14 -7.06
N PRO A 61 -19.34 -15.58 -5.82
CA PRO A 61 -18.44 -15.41 -4.69
C PRO A 61 -17.16 -16.22 -4.89
N LEU A 62 -16.14 -15.93 -4.09
CA LEU A 62 -14.90 -16.72 -4.06
C LEU A 62 -15.24 -18.18 -3.68
N PRO A 63 -14.85 -19.18 -4.50
CA PRO A 63 -15.08 -20.58 -4.16
C PRO A 63 -14.27 -21.01 -2.93
N ALA A 64 -14.69 -22.08 -2.27
CA ALA A 64 -13.90 -22.71 -1.24
C ALA A 64 -12.59 -23.25 -1.83
N LEU A 65 -11.47 -22.75 -1.35
CA LEU A 65 -10.14 -23.11 -1.85
C LEU A 65 -9.41 -24.01 -0.85
N PRO A 66 -8.65 -25.01 -1.33
CA PRO A 66 -7.73 -25.73 -0.48
C PRO A 66 -6.63 -24.77 0.01
N LEU A 67 -6.10 -25.03 1.19
CA LEU A 67 -4.92 -24.28 1.66
C LEU A 67 -3.74 -24.52 0.72
N THR A 68 -3.10 -23.42 0.32
CA THR A 68 -1.94 -23.52 -0.56
C THR A 68 -0.74 -24.10 0.19
N GLU A 69 -0.06 -25.06 -0.45
CA GLU A 69 1.19 -25.63 0.11
C GLU A 69 2.41 -24.78 -0.28
N SER A 70 2.35 -24.06 -1.38
CA SER A 70 3.48 -23.34 -2.01
C SER A 70 3.36 -21.81 -1.93
N GLY A 71 2.31 -21.26 -1.32
CA GLY A 71 2.02 -19.83 -1.28
C GLY A 71 2.01 -19.27 0.15
N GLN A 72 1.73 -17.96 0.24
CA GLN A 72 1.55 -17.29 1.52
C GLN A 72 0.15 -17.61 2.07
N GLN A 73 0.04 -18.61 2.92
CA GLN A 73 -1.22 -19.04 3.54
C GLN A 73 -1.94 -17.89 4.26
N SER A 74 -1.19 -17.03 4.96
CA SER A 74 -1.75 -15.85 5.63
C SER A 74 -2.43 -14.88 4.65
N ARG A 75 -1.88 -14.73 3.45
CA ARG A 75 -2.50 -13.91 2.40
C ARG A 75 -3.76 -14.55 1.84
N GLN A 76 -3.74 -15.86 1.61
CA GLN A 76 -4.93 -16.59 1.17
C GLN A 76 -6.07 -16.47 2.19
N GLN A 77 -5.77 -16.65 3.48
CA GLN A 77 -6.75 -16.49 4.56
C GLN A 77 -7.32 -15.08 4.60
N LEU A 78 -6.44 -14.05 4.58
CA LEU A 78 -6.87 -12.65 4.58
C LEU A 78 -7.81 -12.32 3.41
N LEU A 79 -7.51 -12.80 2.19
CA LEU A 79 -8.34 -12.57 1.02
C LEU A 79 -9.68 -13.33 1.10
N THR A 80 -9.67 -14.53 1.65
CA THR A 80 -10.89 -15.32 1.87
C THR A 80 -11.80 -14.65 2.92
N GLU A 81 -11.23 -14.19 4.02
CA GLU A 81 -11.95 -13.44 5.06
C GLU A 81 -12.53 -12.14 4.50
N LEU A 82 -11.74 -11.39 3.72
CA LEU A 82 -12.16 -10.15 3.08
C LEU A 82 -13.34 -10.39 2.13
N ALA A 83 -13.26 -11.43 1.29
CA ALA A 83 -14.32 -11.81 0.37
C ALA A 83 -15.61 -12.15 1.11
N GLY A 84 -15.52 -12.92 2.18
CA GLY A 84 -16.68 -13.33 2.98
C GLY A 84 -17.29 -12.17 3.78
N LYS A 85 -16.46 -11.35 4.42
CA LYS A 85 -16.91 -10.21 5.23
C LYS A 85 -17.71 -9.18 4.41
N ASP A 86 -17.20 -8.84 3.23
CA ASP A 86 -17.80 -7.80 2.38
C ASP A 86 -18.71 -8.41 1.29
N ASN A 87 -18.94 -9.73 1.31
CA ASN A 87 -19.74 -10.48 0.33
C ASN A 87 -19.39 -10.14 -1.13
N LEU A 88 -18.09 -10.13 -1.42
CA LEU A 88 -17.55 -9.70 -2.72
C LEU A 88 -17.66 -10.82 -3.76
N THR A 89 -18.03 -10.44 -4.99
CA THR A 89 -17.89 -11.31 -6.16
C THR A 89 -16.43 -11.43 -6.59
N LEU A 90 -16.12 -12.43 -7.44
CA LEU A 90 -14.77 -12.60 -8.00
C LEU A 90 -14.28 -11.35 -8.72
N ALA A 91 -15.15 -10.73 -9.54
CA ALA A 91 -14.82 -9.49 -10.23
C ALA A 91 -14.50 -8.35 -9.25
N GLN A 92 -15.33 -8.17 -8.21
CA GLN A 92 -15.14 -7.13 -7.20
C GLN A 92 -13.86 -7.35 -6.38
N LEU A 93 -13.62 -8.59 -5.95
CA LEU A 93 -12.41 -8.94 -5.21
C LEU A 93 -11.16 -8.79 -6.09
N GLY A 94 -11.21 -9.28 -7.34
CA GLY A 94 -10.13 -9.14 -8.32
C GLY A 94 -9.78 -7.68 -8.59
N ARG A 95 -10.79 -6.83 -8.80
CA ARG A 95 -10.63 -5.37 -8.96
C ARG A 95 -9.96 -4.72 -7.74
N ARG A 96 -10.45 -5.04 -6.54
CA ARG A 96 -9.90 -4.52 -5.28
C ARG A 96 -8.43 -4.90 -5.09
N ILE A 97 -8.07 -6.13 -5.45
CA ILE A 97 -6.69 -6.63 -5.35
C ILE A 97 -5.79 -6.04 -6.42
N ALA A 98 -6.23 -5.96 -7.67
CA ALA A 98 -5.43 -5.43 -8.77
C ALA A 98 -5.00 -3.99 -8.52
N GLY A 99 -5.88 -3.19 -7.93
CA GLY A 99 -5.60 -1.80 -7.59
C GLY A 99 -4.51 -1.59 -6.54
N GLY A 100 -4.39 -2.48 -5.55
CA GLY A 100 -3.51 -2.28 -4.38
C GLY A 100 -2.55 -3.43 -4.07
N ARG A 101 -2.64 -4.55 -4.79
CA ARG A 101 -1.87 -5.79 -4.52
C ARG A 101 -1.92 -6.25 -3.06
N GLY A 102 -3.03 -5.94 -2.35
CA GLY A 102 -3.19 -6.23 -0.93
C GLY A 102 -2.47 -5.26 0.01
N HIS A 103 -1.87 -4.18 -0.50
CA HIS A 103 -1.35 -3.11 0.34
C HIS A 103 -2.47 -2.19 0.84
N TYR A 104 -2.25 -1.63 2.02
CA TYR A 104 -3.19 -0.68 2.60
C TYR A 104 -3.27 0.59 1.74
N SER A 105 -4.47 1.01 1.39
CA SER A 105 -4.71 2.18 0.55
C SER A 105 -5.18 3.35 1.40
N LEU A 106 -4.49 4.49 1.29
CA LEU A 106 -4.88 5.76 1.86
C LEU A 106 -5.51 6.61 0.76
N ILE A 107 -6.75 7.00 0.95
CA ILE A 107 -7.55 7.77 -0.01
C ILE A 107 -8.09 8.96 0.74
N GLY A 108 -7.72 10.17 0.34
CA GLY A 108 -8.17 11.36 1.04
C GLY A 108 -7.41 12.62 0.69
N THR A 109 -7.63 13.65 1.48
CA THR A 109 -6.91 14.92 1.38
C THR A 109 -5.48 14.77 1.91
N PRO A 110 -4.57 15.69 1.58
CA PRO A 110 -3.22 15.72 2.14
C PRO A 110 -3.19 15.63 3.67
N GLY A 111 -4.11 16.35 4.35
CA GLY A 111 -4.22 16.34 5.81
C GLY A 111 -4.60 14.95 6.35
N GLN A 112 -5.63 14.32 5.77
CA GLN A 112 -6.08 12.98 6.18
C GLN A 112 -5.00 11.92 6.00
N ILE A 113 -4.26 11.99 4.87
CA ILE A 113 -3.15 11.05 4.62
C ILE A 113 -2.01 11.30 5.61
N ALA A 114 -1.69 12.56 5.90
CA ALA A 114 -0.67 12.90 6.89
C ALA A 114 -1.08 12.46 8.31
N ASP A 115 -2.36 12.55 8.69
CA ASP A 115 -2.88 12.07 9.98
C ASP A 115 -2.62 10.57 10.16
N GLU A 116 -2.92 9.76 9.13
CA GLU A 116 -2.68 8.32 9.16
C GLU A 116 -1.19 7.97 9.23
N LEU A 117 -0.36 8.63 8.44
CA LEU A 117 1.09 8.39 8.47
C LEU A 117 1.68 8.77 9.82
N GLN A 118 1.24 9.88 10.40
CA GLN A 118 1.65 10.35 11.73
C GLN A 118 1.24 9.33 12.81
N ALA A 119 -0.02 8.89 12.82
CA ALA A 119 -0.51 7.93 13.80
C ALA A 119 0.32 6.63 13.79
N TRP A 120 0.58 6.07 12.62
CA TRP A 120 1.40 4.86 12.49
C TRP A 120 2.83 5.04 12.98
N PHE A 121 3.41 6.22 12.72
CA PHE A 121 4.76 6.55 13.18
C PHE A 121 4.83 6.74 14.70
N GLU A 122 3.90 7.53 15.27
CA GLU A 122 3.87 7.84 16.70
C GLU A 122 3.51 6.62 17.56
N GLU A 123 2.63 5.75 17.08
CA GLU A 123 2.27 4.49 17.72
C GLU A 123 3.36 3.40 17.60
N GLY A 124 4.41 3.66 16.83
CA GLY A 124 5.52 2.73 16.63
C GLY A 124 5.16 1.53 15.74
N ALA A 125 4.12 1.67 14.91
CA ALA A 125 3.71 0.66 13.94
C ALA A 125 4.59 0.66 12.69
N ALA A 126 5.21 1.80 12.35
CA ALA A 126 6.15 1.93 11.24
C ALA A 126 7.21 3.00 11.54
N ASP A 127 8.44 2.79 11.07
CA ASP A 127 9.54 3.76 11.13
C ASP A 127 9.63 4.58 9.84
N GLY A 128 9.03 4.10 8.77
CA GLY A 128 8.99 4.76 7.47
C GLY A 128 7.93 4.18 6.54
N PHE A 129 7.75 4.81 5.38
CA PHE A 129 6.71 4.44 4.44
C PHE A 129 7.26 4.36 3.01
N ASN A 130 6.98 3.24 2.35
CA ASN A 130 7.15 3.12 0.91
C ASN A 130 5.89 3.64 0.22
N VAL A 131 6.01 4.77 -0.47
CA VAL A 131 4.89 5.44 -1.13
C VAL A 131 4.64 4.80 -2.49
N LEU A 132 3.46 4.21 -2.66
CA LEU A 132 3.00 3.64 -3.91
C LEU A 132 1.95 4.57 -4.54
N VAL A 133 2.37 5.35 -5.52
CA VAL A 133 1.44 6.21 -6.26
C VAL A 133 0.74 5.41 -7.37
N PRO A 134 -0.57 5.67 -7.63
CA PRO A 134 -1.33 4.90 -8.60
C PRO A 134 -0.87 5.13 -10.05
N HIS A 135 -0.31 6.30 -10.35
CA HIS A 135 0.18 6.65 -11.68
C HIS A 135 1.29 7.71 -11.61
N LEU A 136 2.11 7.76 -12.65
CA LEU A 136 3.18 8.74 -12.80
C LEU A 136 2.90 9.64 -14.01
N PRO A 137 3.28 10.92 -13.97
CA PRO A 137 3.87 11.63 -12.83
C PRO A 137 2.83 12.22 -11.85
N GLY A 138 1.52 12.21 -12.20
CA GLY A 138 0.46 12.92 -11.49
C GLY A 138 0.34 12.52 -10.02
N GLY A 139 0.19 11.24 -9.71
CA GLY A 139 0.05 10.77 -8.32
C GLY A 139 1.26 11.12 -7.45
N LEU A 140 2.48 11.11 -8.03
CA LEU A 140 3.67 11.54 -7.30
C LEU A 140 3.65 13.05 -7.04
N ARG A 141 3.19 13.87 -8.01
CA ARG A 141 3.05 15.31 -7.83
C ARG A 141 2.02 15.64 -6.76
N ASP A 142 0.87 14.96 -6.77
CA ASP A 142 -0.19 15.16 -5.76
C ASP A 142 0.35 14.85 -4.35
N PHE A 143 1.10 13.75 -4.19
CA PHE A 143 1.72 13.40 -2.91
C PHE A 143 2.81 14.38 -2.50
N ALA A 144 3.76 14.68 -3.39
CA ALA A 144 4.88 15.56 -3.09
C ALA A 144 4.45 17.02 -2.89
N GLY A 145 3.42 17.48 -3.61
CA GLY A 145 2.91 18.86 -3.50
C GLY A 145 1.92 19.07 -2.36
N GLY A 146 1.28 18.03 -1.86
CA GLY A 146 0.26 18.11 -0.81
C GLY A 146 0.71 17.49 0.51
N VAL A 147 1.03 16.20 0.50
CA VAL A 147 1.28 15.44 1.74
C VAL A 147 2.66 15.79 2.34
N ILE A 148 3.70 15.92 1.53
CA ILE A 148 5.05 16.27 2.04
C ILE A 148 5.06 17.63 2.74
N PRO A 149 4.50 18.73 2.15
CA PRO A 149 4.43 20.01 2.86
C PRO A 149 3.67 19.94 4.18
N GLU A 150 2.61 19.16 4.24
CA GLU A 150 1.83 18.96 5.47
C GLU A 150 2.65 18.23 6.54
N LEU A 151 3.37 17.17 6.18
CA LEU A 151 4.29 16.48 7.09
C LEU A 151 5.45 17.39 7.56
N GLN A 152 5.96 18.24 6.67
CA GLN A 152 6.98 19.24 7.01
C GLN A 152 6.44 20.28 8.01
N ARG A 153 5.22 20.78 7.79
CA ARG A 153 4.55 21.72 8.70
C ARG A 153 4.37 21.12 10.10
N ARG A 154 4.16 19.80 10.20
CA ARG A 154 4.06 19.05 11.47
C ARG A 154 5.42 18.70 12.10
N GLY A 155 6.53 18.99 11.43
CA GLY A 155 7.86 18.59 11.88
C GLY A 155 8.17 17.10 11.75
N LEU A 156 7.37 16.36 10.97
CA LEU A 156 7.50 14.91 10.76
C LEU A 156 8.34 14.55 9.54
N PHE A 157 8.65 15.52 8.69
CA PHE A 157 9.48 15.32 7.51
C PHE A 157 10.49 16.47 7.38
N ARG A 158 11.70 16.14 6.90
CA ARG A 158 12.77 17.12 6.73
C ARG A 158 12.38 18.23 5.74
N THR A 159 12.78 19.45 6.04
CA THR A 159 12.68 20.60 5.13
C THR A 159 13.97 20.79 4.32
N GLU A 160 15.10 20.38 4.88
CA GLU A 160 16.42 20.48 4.27
C GLU A 160 17.23 19.19 4.48
N TYR A 161 18.24 18.97 3.66
CA TYR A 161 19.22 17.92 3.86
C TYR A 161 20.42 18.47 4.64
N GLU A 162 20.69 17.90 5.81
CA GLU A 162 21.82 18.29 6.66
C GLU A 162 23.15 17.69 6.19
N GLY A 163 23.09 16.48 5.63
CA GLY A 163 24.25 15.74 5.14
C GLY A 163 24.46 15.87 3.64
N ARG A 164 25.68 15.58 3.20
CA ARG A 164 26.06 15.57 1.78
C ARG A 164 25.83 14.22 1.11
N THR A 165 25.68 13.16 1.89
CA THR A 165 25.48 11.79 1.40
C THR A 165 24.18 11.21 1.96
N LEU A 166 23.62 10.23 1.27
CA LEU A 166 22.46 9.50 1.76
C LEU A 166 22.73 8.90 3.15
N ARG A 167 23.92 8.36 3.36
CA ARG A 167 24.32 7.75 4.64
C ARG A 167 24.29 8.76 5.78
N GLU A 168 24.82 9.95 5.58
CA GLU A 168 24.78 11.04 6.57
C GLU A 168 23.33 11.45 6.88
N ASN A 169 22.50 11.61 5.86
CA ASN A 169 21.08 11.95 6.03
C ASN A 169 20.24 10.84 6.70
N LEU A 170 20.73 9.62 6.70
CA LEU A 170 20.14 8.48 7.42
C LEU A 170 20.76 8.27 8.81
N GLY A 171 21.68 9.14 9.25
CA GLY A 171 22.37 8.99 10.55
C GLY A 171 23.27 7.77 10.65
N LEU A 172 23.69 7.18 9.53
CA LEU A 172 24.48 5.97 9.50
C LEU A 172 25.97 6.28 9.49
N ALA A 173 26.73 5.66 10.39
CA ALA A 173 28.19 5.76 10.40
C ALA A 173 28.81 5.21 9.12
N ARG A 174 29.90 5.85 8.64
CA ARG A 174 30.67 5.34 7.50
C ARG A 174 31.36 4.04 7.91
N PRO A 175 31.12 2.92 7.25
CA PRO A 175 31.81 1.66 7.57
C PRO A 175 33.32 1.80 7.30
N LYS A 176 34.12 1.17 8.14
CA LYS A 176 35.56 1.05 7.88
C LYS A 176 35.77 0.16 6.66
N ASN A 177 36.78 0.48 5.87
CA ASN A 177 37.20 -0.41 4.78
C ASN A 177 37.73 -1.73 5.39
N GLN A 178 37.16 -2.85 4.98
CA GLN A 178 37.56 -4.16 5.50
C GLN A 178 38.86 -4.72 4.86
N PHE A 179 39.33 -4.03 3.84
CA PHE A 179 40.50 -4.49 3.03
C PHE A 179 41.72 -3.58 3.20
N VAL A 180 41.74 -2.71 4.20
CA VAL A 180 42.88 -1.82 4.52
C VAL A 180 43.24 -2.02 5.97
#